data_16b7237643b199f783bcd3ffe1f79fa2
#
_entry.id   16b7237643b199f783bcd3ffe1f79fa2
#
_cell.length_a   1.000
_cell.length_b   1.000
_cell.length_c   1.000
_cell.angle_alpha   90.00
_cell.angle_beta   90.00
_cell.angle_gamma   90.00
#
_symmetry.space_group_name_H-M   'P 1'
#
loop_
_entity.id
_entity.type
_entity.pdbx_description
1 polymer ?
#
loop_
_entity_poly.entity_id
_entity_poly.type
_entity_poly.pdbx_seq_one_letter_code
_entity_poly.pdbx_strand_id
1 'polypeptide(L)'
;MQGHKLWRGDIAEVFHQRGAGPHLRGAISISPSVDYMERAYDAAKYGAFSRQPYIDVVIPSLTDPSVAPPGKHVMSCFVQYAPYHLTEGTWDGKREEFGDAVVDTLTQYAPNLKNSILHRQVITPLDLEREWGLSEGNIFQGELTLEQLFFLRPAPGWAQYRTPVKGLYMCGSATHPGGGIMGAPGRNAAMKILADTDR
;
A
#
# COMPACT_ATOMS: atom_id res chain seq x y z
N MET A 1 -0.66 -2.74 1.69
CA MET A 1 -0.80 -2.68 3.15
C MET A 1 -0.15 -1.41 3.68
N GLN A 2 -0.83 -0.66 4.54
CA GLN A 2 -0.28 0.55 5.16
C GLN A 2 -0.22 0.36 6.67
N GLY A 3 0.97 0.44 7.26
CA GLY A 3 1.16 0.48 8.70
C GLY A 3 1.60 1.88 9.13
N HIS A 4 0.92 2.49 10.08
CA HIS A 4 1.34 3.78 10.64
C HIS A 4 2.15 3.54 11.91
N LYS A 5 3.31 4.22 12.01
CA LYS A 5 4.18 4.14 13.20
C LYS A 5 4.41 5.55 13.74
N LEU A 6 4.21 5.70 15.05
CA LEU A 6 4.58 6.90 15.80
C LEU A 6 5.95 6.70 16.44
N TRP A 7 6.83 7.69 16.33
CA TRP A 7 8.18 7.65 16.90
C TRP A 7 8.48 8.84 17.77
N ARG A 8 9.54 8.67 18.58
CA ARG A 8 10.08 9.70 19.44
C ARG A 8 11.55 9.92 19.08
N GLY A 9 11.94 11.16 18.86
CA GLY A 9 13.33 11.52 18.58
C GLY A 9 13.54 12.18 17.22
N ASP A 10 14.76 12.63 16.95
CA ASP A 10 15.12 13.21 15.67
C ASP A 10 15.22 12.09 14.62
N ILE A 11 14.44 12.24 13.57
CA ILE A 11 14.44 11.30 12.43
C ILE A 11 15.81 11.17 11.78
N ALA A 12 16.61 12.23 11.87
CA ALA A 12 17.97 12.24 11.36
C ALA A 12 18.91 11.32 12.16
N GLU A 13 18.72 11.22 13.48
CA GLU A 13 19.44 10.24 14.30
C GLU A 13 19.12 8.81 13.91
N VAL A 14 17.83 8.53 13.60
CA VAL A 14 17.37 7.20 13.22
C VAL A 14 18.04 6.72 11.93
N PHE A 15 18.22 7.59 10.95
CA PHE A 15 18.86 7.26 9.68
C PHE A 15 20.34 7.65 9.59
N HIS A 16 21.03 7.86 10.72
CA HIS A 16 22.45 8.25 10.80
C HIS A 16 22.82 9.53 10.04
N GLN A 17 21.90 10.46 9.91
CA GLN A 17 22.12 11.69 9.15
C GLN A 17 22.04 12.93 10.03
N ARG A 18 22.81 13.95 9.70
CA ARG A 18 22.78 15.26 10.38
C ARG A 18 21.58 16.08 9.88
N GLY A 19 20.44 15.90 10.50
CA GLY A 19 19.19 16.61 10.20
C GLY A 19 18.31 15.89 9.17
N ALA A 20 17.01 16.14 9.22
CA ALA A 20 16.02 15.61 8.27
C ALA A 20 16.21 16.26 6.89
N GLY A 21 17.13 15.73 6.12
CA GLY A 21 17.42 16.20 4.77
C GLY A 21 16.24 16.00 3.81
N PRO A 22 16.28 16.64 2.62
CA PRO A 22 15.22 16.55 1.62
C PRO A 22 14.95 15.11 1.15
N HIS A 23 15.92 14.21 1.22
CA HIS A 23 15.80 12.80 0.86
C HIS A 23 14.85 12.00 1.76
N LEU A 24 14.58 12.45 2.99
CA LEU A 24 13.60 11.80 3.87
C LEU A 24 12.16 12.29 3.65
N ARG A 25 11.94 13.33 2.84
CA ARG A 25 10.62 13.89 2.53
C ARG A 25 9.89 13.17 1.39
N GLY A 26 10.60 12.32 0.66
CA GLY A 26 10.04 11.50 -0.41
C GLY A 26 9.72 10.07 0.04
N ALA A 27 9.48 9.20 -0.93
CA ALA A 27 9.41 7.78 -0.70
C ALA A 27 10.82 7.18 -0.57
N ILE A 28 10.98 6.31 0.42
CA ILE A 28 12.21 5.55 0.67
C ILE A 28 11.88 4.08 0.40
N SER A 29 12.49 3.49 -0.63
CA SER A 29 12.24 2.10 -1.00
C SER A 29 13.37 1.20 -0.51
N ILE A 30 13.01 0.13 0.20
CA ILE A 30 13.91 -0.95 0.58
C ILE A 30 13.80 -2.05 -0.48
N SER A 31 14.64 -1.95 -1.49
CA SER A 31 14.71 -2.87 -2.65
C SER A 31 16.14 -2.96 -3.17
N PRO A 32 17.09 -3.54 -2.41
CA PRO A 32 18.52 -3.44 -2.70
C PRO A 32 18.95 -4.16 -3.96
N SER A 33 18.18 -5.16 -4.45
CA SER A 33 18.47 -5.89 -5.67
C SER A 33 17.23 -6.57 -6.26
N VAL A 34 17.32 -7.00 -7.51
CA VAL A 34 16.29 -7.82 -8.16
C VAL A 34 16.09 -9.13 -7.39
N ASP A 35 17.18 -9.82 -7.03
CA ASP A 35 17.10 -11.07 -6.26
C ASP A 35 16.39 -10.91 -4.91
N TYR A 36 16.53 -9.75 -4.27
CA TYR A 36 15.80 -9.44 -3.04
C TYR A 36 14.30 -9.37 -3.30
N MET A 37 13.91 -8.71 -4.36
CA MET A 37 12.51 -8.56 -4.77
C MET A 37 11.91 -9.92 -5.16
N GLU A 38 12.64 -10.73 -5.92
CA GLU A 38 12.23 -12.09 -6.30
C GLU A 38 12.00 -12.97 -5.08
N ARG A 39 12.91 -12.96 -4.10
CA ARG A 39 12.73 -13.74 -2.86
C ARG A 39 11.52 -13.27 -2.05
N ALA A 40 11.26 -11.97 -2.02
CA ALA A 40 10.08 -11.43 -1.34
C ALA A 40 8.79 -11.87 -2.04
N TYR A 41 8.79 -11.90 -3.37
CA TYR A 41 7.68 -12.39 -4.17
C TYR A 41 7.50 -13.90 -4.05
N ASP A 42 8.58 -14.68 -4.12
CA ASP A 42 8.53 -16.15 -3.97
C ASP A 42 7.92 -16.57 -2.63
N ALA A 43 8.26 -15.90 -1.54
CA ALA A 43 7.63 -16.18 -0.25
C ALA A 43 6.10 -16.04 -0.34
N ALA A 44 5.60 -14.97 -0.97
CA ALA A 44 4.17 -14.74 -1.14
C ALA A 44 3.51 -15.74 -2.09
N LYS A 45 4.19 -16.11 -3.17
CA LYS A 45 3.74 -17.11 -4.12
C LYS A 45 3.47 -18.47 -3.47
N TYR A 46 4.24 -18.82 -2.44
CA TYR A 46 4.07 -20.04 -1.66
C TYR A 46 3.25 -19.86 -0.37
N GLY A 47 2.53 -18.75 -0.25
CA GLY A 47 1.60 -18.50 0.85
C GLY A 47 2.25 -18.08 2.16
N ALA A 48 3.43 -17.47 2.11
CA ALA A 48 4.11 -16.88 3.26
C ALA A 48 4.46 -15.40 3.00
N PHE A 49 4.55 -14.59 4.03
CA PHE A 49 5.17 -13.28 3.90
C PHE A 49 6.70 -13.39 4.05
N SER A 50 7.43 -12.57 3.31
CA SER A 50 8.89 -12.56 3.38
C SER A 50 9.38 -12.06 4.73
N ARG A 51 10.47 -12.64 5.24
CA ARG A 51 11.20 -12.12 6.40
C ARG A 51 12.01 -10.86 6.06
N GLN A 52 12.25 -10.63 4.78
CA GLN A 52 12.87 -9.44 4.22
C GLN A 52 11.95 -8.87 3.13
N PRO A 53 10.83 -8.25 3.50
CA PRO A 53 9.86 -7.76 2.54
C PRO A 53 10.37 -6.51 1.82
N TYR A 54 9.87 -6.28 0.60
CA TYR A 54 9.93 -4.98 -0.03
C TYR A 54 9.11 -3.97 0.82
N ILE A 55 9.68 -2.79 1.05
CA ILE A 55 9.02 -1.76 1.86
C ILE A 55 9.19 -0.40 1.19
N ASP A 56 8.09 0.28 0.90
CA ASP A 56 8.07 1.71 0.64
C ASP A 56 7.69 2.47 1.90
N VAL A 57 8.55 3.39 2.29
CA VAL A 57 8.41 4.20 3.50
C VAL A 57 8.14 5.65 3.11
N VAL A 58 7.13 6.25 3.72
CA VAL A 58 6.92 7.70 3.70
C VAL A 58 6.76 8.22 5.12
N ILE A 59 7.25 9.45 5.35
CA ILE A 59 7.19 10.11 6.65
C ILE A 59 6.40 11.42 6.49
N PRO A 60 5.06 11.35 6.48
CA PRO A 60 4.19 12.49 6.18
C PRO A 60 4.44 13.69 7.07
N SER A 61 4.77 13.47 8.34
CA SER A 61 5.05 14.54 9.33
C SER A 61 6.27 15.41 9.01
N LEU A 62 7.12 15.03 8.05
CA LEU A 62 8.19 15.88 7.53
C LEU A 62 7.71 16.93 6.52
N THR A 63 6.53 16.70 5.94
CA THR A 63 5.89 17.61 4.98
C THR A 63 4.74 18.35 5.63
N ASP A 64 3.94 17.64 6.42
CA ASP A 64 2.82 18.19 7.18
C ASP A 64 3.01 17.88 8.68
N PRO A 65 3.53 18.82 9.47
CA PRO A 65 3.77 18.62 10.90
C PRO A 65 2.46 18.49 11.71
N SER A 66 1.30 18.80 11.14
CA SER A 66 0.01 18.70 11.84
C SER A 66 -0.42 17.24 12.11
N VAL A 67 0.14 16.27 11.37
CA VAL A 67 -0.22 14.84 11.51
C VAL A 67 0.48 14.13 12.67
N ALA A 68 1.34 14.83 13.43
CA ALA A 68 2.02 14.29 14.60
C ALA A 68 2.18 15.35 15.70
N PRO A 69 2.21 14.96 16.99
CA PRO A 69 2.55 15.88 18.06
C PRO A 69 3.98 16.44 17.89
N PRO A 70 4.28 17.63 18.45
CA PRO A 70 5.63 18.21 18.41
C PRO A 70 6.71 17.22 18.89
N GLY A 71 7.81 17.12 18.14
CA GLY A 71 8.93 16.21 18.43
C GLY A 71 8.61 14.72 18.22
N LYS A 72 7.52 14.40 17.53
CA LYS A 72 7.16 13.04 17.13
C LYS A 72 6.91 12.99 15.63
N HIS A 73 6.99 11.79 15.07
CA HIS A 73 6.80 11.55 13.66
C HIS A 73 5.87 10.38 13.40
N VAL A 74 5.18 10.42 12.26
CA VAL A 74 4.40 9.31 11.71
C VAL A 74 5.17 8.76 10.53
N MET A 75 5.33 7.43 10.50
CA MET A 75 5.86 6.71 9.35
C MET A 75 4.78 5.77 8.81
N SER A 76 4.55 5.81 7.52
CA SER A 76 3.72 4.86 6.80
C SER A 76 4.61 3.92 6.00
N CYS A 77 4.39 2.61 6.14
CA CYS A 77 5.11 1.59 5.40
C CYS A 77 4.12 0.83 4.50
N PHE A 78 4.31 0.91 3.20
CA PHE A 78 3.66 0.02 2.25
C PHE A 78 4.55 -1.19 2.03
N VAL A 79 4.03 -2.38 2.31
CA VAL A 79 4.85 -3.60 2.40
C VAL A 79 4.37 -4.63 1.40
N GLN A 80 5.28 -5.20 0.64
CA GLN A 80 5.05 -6.27 -0.32
C GLN A 80 6.07 -7.41 -0.12
N TYR A 81 5.68 -8.65 -0.25
CA TYR A 81 4.34 -9.08 -0.62
C TYR A 81 3.67 -9.71 0.60
N ALA A 82 2.35 -9.54 0.69
CA ALA A 82 1.55 -10.11 1.77
C ALA A 82 0.37 -10.87 1.14
N PRO A 83 0.47 -12.19 0.94
CA PRO A 83 -0.58 -12.97 0.32
C PRO A 83 -1.81 -13.00 1.22
N TYR A 84 -3.02 -13.00 0.66
CA TYR A 84 -4.23 -13.08 1.45
C TYR A 84 -4.35 -14.43 2.16
N HIS A 85 -4.12 -15.51 1.41
CA HIS A 85 -4.12 -16.88 1.95
C HIS A 85 -2.72 -17.26 2.44
N LEU A 86 -2.61 -17.48 3.75
CA LEU A 86 -1.39 -18.00 4.34
C LEU A 86 -1.43 -19.53 4.35
N THR A 87 -0.31 -20.18 4.02
CA THR A 87 -0.17 -21.63 4.11
C THR A 87 -0.18 -22.09 5.57
N GLU A 88 0.37 -21.27 6.47
CA GLU A 88 0.45 -21.57 7.90
C GLU A 88 -0.13 -20.45 8.74
N GLY A 89 -1.09 -20.79 9.59
CA GLY A 89 -1.72 -19.85 10.52
C GLY A 89 -2.76 -18.95 9.86
N THR A 90 -3.05 -17.85 10.54
CA THR A 90 -4.01 -16.84 10.08
C THR A 90 -3.42 -15.45 10.22
N TRP A 91 -3.93 -14.47 9.50
CA TRP A 91 -3.48 -13.08 9.63
C TRP A 91 -3.70 -12.52 11.03
N ASP A 92 -4.76 -12.92 11.73
CA ASP A 92 -4.98 -12.50 13.12
C ASP A 92 -3.85 -13.00 14.03
N GLY A 93 -3.38 -14.25 13.83
CA GLY A 93 -2.27 -14.83 14.58
C GLY A 93 -0.87 -14.36 14.11
N LYS A 94 -0.73 -13.99 12.85
CA LYS A 94 0.58 -13.63 12.24
C LYS A 94 0.82 -12.12 12.14
N ARG A 95 -0.15 -11.29 12.53
CA ARG A 95 -0.09 -9.82 12.44
C ARG A 95 1.19 -9.25 13.06
N GLU A 96 1.47 -9.60 14.31
CA GLU A 96 2.63 -9.06 15.02
C GLU A 96 3.94 -9.59 14.44
N GLU A 97 4.01 -10.87 14.09
CA GLU A 97 5.17 -11.47 13.44
C GLU A 97 5.51 -10.78 12.11
N PHE A 98 4.48 -10.46 11.32
CA PHE A 98 4.67 -9.68 10.09
C PHE A 98 5.17 -8.26 10.37
N GLY A 99 4.58 -7.59 11.37
CA GLY A 99 5.04 -6.28 11.80
C GLY A 99 6.48 -6.29 12.30
N ASP A 100 6.90 -7.35 12.99
CA ASP A 100 8.27 -7.53 13.46
C ASP A 100 9.24 -7.71 12.30
N ALA A 101 8.90 -8.51 11.28
CA ALA A 101 9.72 -8.65 10.07
C ALA A 101 9.97 -7.31 9.36
N VAL A 102 8.94 -6.43 9.32
CA VAL A 102 9.08 -5.07 8.78
C VAL A 102 10.03 -4.23 9.62
N VAL A 103 9.88 -4.25 10.95
CA VAL A 103 10.77 -3.49 11.86
C VAL A 103 12.20 -3.99 11.76
N ASP A 104 12.41 -5.30 11.76
CA ASP A 104 13.75 -5.91 11.69
C ASP A 104 14.42 -5.58 10.36
N THR A 105 13.67 -5.60 9.25
CA THR A 105 14.18 -5.16 7.95
C THR A 105 14.59 -3.69 7.96
N LEU A 106 13.75 -2.79 8.45
CA LEU A 106 14.06 -1.36 8.53
C LEU A 106 15.23 -1.07 9.49
N THR A 107 15.38 -1.85 10.57
CA THR A 107 16.45 -1.69 11.54
C THR A 107 17.84 -1.97 10.93
N GLN A 108 17.94 -2.75 9.85
CA GLN A 108 19.18 -2.95 9.10
C GLN A 108 19.69 -1.64 8.47
N TYR A 109 18.78 -0.74 8.10
CA TYR A 109 19.10 0.56 7.49
C TYR A 109 19.04 1.72 8.47
N ALA A 110 18.29 1.55 9.55
CA ALA A 110 18.09 2.55 10.60
C ALA A 110 18.19 1.88 11.99
N PRO A 111 19.40 1.62 12.50
CA PRO A 111 19.62 0.80 13.70
C PRO A 111 18.89 1.28 14.95
N ASN A 112 18.69 2.60 15.09
CA ASN A 112 18.00 3.18 16.24
C ASN A 112 16.46 3.11 16.16
N LEU A 113 15.91 2.69 15.02
CA LEU A 113 14.47 2.71 14.74
C LEU A 113 13.67 1.91 15.77
N LYS A 114 14.10 0.70 16.07
CA LYS A 114 13.38 -0.22 16.97
C LYS A 114 13.13 0.40 18.35
N ASN A 115 14.13 1.10 18.87
CA ASN A 115 14.07 1.76 20.19
C ASN A 115 13.27 3.07 20.17
N SER A 116 13.00 3.62 18.99
CA SER A 116 12.29 4.89 18.81
C SER A 116 10.78 4.71 18.54
N ILE A 117 10.32 3.49 18.34
CA ILE A 117 8.91 3.20 18.07
C ILE A 117 8.10 3.34 19.34
N LEU A 118 7.14 4.27 19.38
CA LEU A 118 6.20 4.47 20.48
C LEU A 118 4.95 3.63 20.32
N HIS A 119 4.46 3.50 19.11
CA HIS A 119 3.25 2.75 18.77
C HIS A 119 3.36 2.19 17.35
N ARG A 120 2.74 1.03 17.14
CA ARG A 120 2.69 0.34 15.84
C ARG A 120 1.26 -0.14 15.57
N GLN A 121 0.77 0.15 14.38
CA GLN A 121 -0.43 -0.47 13.83
C GLN A 121 -0.03 -1.30 12.60
N VAL A 122 -0.47 -2.54 12.54
CA VAL A 122 -0.28 -3.43 11.40
C VAL A 122 -1.64 -3.67 10.77
N ILE A 123 -1.79 -3.26 9.50
CA ILE A 123 -2.98 -3.51 8.68
C ILE A 123 -2.63 -4.66 7.73
N THR A 124 -3.35 -5.75 7.84
CA THR A 124 -3.16 -6.95 7.03
C THR A 124 -4.11 -6.98 5.83
N PRO A 125 -3.90 -7.86 4.83
CA PRO A 125 -4.88 -8.05 3.75
C PRO A 125 -6.28 -8.40 4.27
N LEU A 126 -6.36 -9.17 5.34
CA LEU A 126 -7.63 -9.53 5.97
C LEU A 126 -8.34 -8.31 6.60
N ASP A 127 -7.60 -7.35 7.16
CA ASP A 127 -8.19 -6.10 7.66
C ASP A 127 -8.73 -5.24 6.53
N LEU A 128 -8.01 -5.20 5.39
CA LEU A 128 -8.47 -4.45 4.21
C LEU A 128 -9.80 -5.00 3.69
N GLU A 129 -9.99 -6.30 3.74
CA GLU A 129 -11.28 -6.89 3.39
C GLU A 129 -12.36 -6.61 4.44
N ARG A 130 -12.06 -6.82 5.72
CA ARG A 130 -13.03 -6.65 6.81
C ARG A 130 -13.51 -5.21 6.99
N GLU A 131 -12.59 -4.25 6.87
CA GLU A 131 -12.91 -2.84 7.16
C GLU A 131 -13.37 -2.07 5.92
N TRP A 132 -12.86 -2.40 4.75
CA TRP A 132 -13.14 -1.64 3.51
C TRP A 132 -13.81 -2.47 2.41
N GLY A 133 -14.10 -3.75 2.65
CA GLY A 133 -14.78 -4.61 1.69
C GLY A 133 -13.95 -4.90 0.43
N LEU A 134 -12.62 -4.76 0.51
CA LEU A 134 -11.74 -5.08 -0.60
C LEU A 134 -11.54 -6.58 -0.68
N SER A 135 -12.08 -7.22 -1.71
CA SER A 135 -11.96 -8.67 -1.89
C SER A 135 -10.50 -9.12 -1.80
N GLU A 136 -10.23 -10.04 -0.85
CA GLU A 136 -8.89 -10.55 -0.54
C GLU A 136 -7.87 -9.44 -0.23
N GLY A 137 -8.34 -8.30 0.26
CA GLY A 137 -7.49 -7.16 0.62
C GLY A 137 -6.78 -6.49 -0.57
N ASN A 138 -7.24 -6.72 -1.79
CA ASN A 138 -6.59 -6.19 -2.98
C ASN A 138 -6.95 -4.71 -3.20
N ILE A 139 -5.96 -3.83 -3.07
CA ILE A 139 -6.14 -2.37 -3.26
C ILE A 139 -6.48 -1.99 -4.71
N PHE A 140 -6.28 -2.88 -5.67
CA PHE A 140 -6.69 -2.71 -7.07
C PHE A 140 -8.09 -3.24 -7.35
N GLN A 141 -8.79 -3.76 -6.31
CA GLN A 141 -10.17 -4.25 -6.40
C GLN A 141 -10.33 -5.36 -7.44
N GLY A 142 -9.65 -6.46 -7.24
CA GLY A 142 -9.51 -7.60 -8.13
C GLY A 142 -8.04 -7.84 -8.46
N GLU A 143 -7.74 -8.87 -9.21
CA GLU A 143 -6.38 -9.13 -9.65
C GLU A 143 -5.91 -8.11 -10.68
N LEU A 144 -4.62 -7.82 -10.70
CA LEU A 144 -3.96 -7.03 -11.73
C LEU A 144 -3.25 -7.96 -12.73
N THR A 145 -3.98 -8.95 -13.23
CA THR A 145 -3.53 -9.84 -14.30
C THR A 145 -3.72 -9.20 -15.67
N LEU A 146 -3.20 -9.81 -16.72
CA LEU A 146 -3.31 -9.27 -18.08
C LEU A 146 -4.76 -9.09 -18.52
N GLU A 147 -5.68 -9.95 -18.05
CA GLU A 147 -7.12 -9.90 -18.29
C GLU A 147 -7.81 -8.76 -17.52
N GLN A 148 -7.11 -8.11 -16.62
CA GLN A 148 -7.59 -6.99 -15.81
C GLN A 148 -6.83 -5.68 -16.09
N LEU A 149 -6.13 -5.61 -17.22
CA LEU A 149 -5.41 -4.42 -17.65
C LEU A 149 -6.13 -3.68 -18.78
N PHE A 150 -5.86 -2.40 -18.89
CA PHE A 150 -6.33 -1.51 -19.95
C PHE A 150 -7.84 -1.61 -20.15
N PHE A 151 -8.27 -1.82 -21.42
CA PHE A 151 -9.67 -1.92 -21.83
C PHE A 151 -10.36 -3.25 -21.46
N LEU A 152 -9.64 -4.14 -20.81
CA LEU A 152 -10.22 -5.39 -20.27
C LEU A 152 -10.82 -5.21 -18.86
N ARG A 153 -10.57 -4.07 -18.21
CA ARG A 153 -11.05 -3.80 -16.86
C ARG A 153 -12.34 -2.97 -16.86
N PRO A 154 -13.41 -3.32 -16.13
CA PRO A 154 -13.56 -4.46 -15.19
C PRO A 154 -13.77 -5.80 -15.88
N ALA A 155 -14.24 -5.79 -17.12
CA ALA A 155 -14.44 -6.96 -17.95
C ALA A 155 -14.36 -6.57 -19.43
N PRO A 156 -14.01 -7.49 -20.34
CA PRO A 156 -14.00 -7.24 -21.77
C PRO A 156 -15.34 -6.66 -22.26
N GLY A 157 -15.28 -5.59 -23.03
CA GLY A 157 -16.46 -4.88 -23.55
C GLY A 157 -17.10 -3.86 -22.60
N TRP A 158 -16.70 -3.81 -21.32
CA TRP A 158 -17.30 -2.94 -20.30
C TRP A 158 -16.37 -1.82 -19.79
N ALA A 159 -15.25 -1.60 -20.45
CA ALA A 159 -14.28 -0.56 -20.05
C ALA A 159 -14.77 0.89 -20.27
N GLN A 160 -15.98 1.09 -20.76
CA GLN A 160 -16.57 2.38 -21.10
C GLN A 160 -17.43 2.98 -19.98
N TYR A 161 -17.20 2.57 -18.73
CA TYR A 161 -17.86 3.07 -17.51
C TYR A 161 -19.37 2.81 -17.40
N ARG A 162 -20.05 2.40 -18.45
CA ARG A 162 -21.46 1.97 -18.43
C ARG A 162 -21.58 0.58 -17.81
N THR A 163 -22.70 0.32 -17.18
CA THR A 163 -23.08 -1.03 -16.73
C THR A 163 -24.22 -1.58 -17.62
N PRO A 164 -24.55 -2.87 -17.51
CA PRO A 164 -25.76 -3.42 -18.15
C PRO A 164 -27.06 -2.74 -17.69
N VAL A 165 -27.05 -2.13 -16.51
CA VAL A 165 -28.21 -1.41 -15.98
C VAL A 165 -28.23 0.00 -16.55
N LYS A 166 -29.32 0.35 -17.24
CA LYS A 166 -29.49 1.69 -17.83
C LYS A 166 -29.39 2.78 -16.78
N GLY A 167 -28.56 3.79 -17.02
CA GLY A 167 -28.35 4.93 -16.13
C GLY A 167 -27.41 4.67 -14.96
N LEU A 168 -26.88 3.44 -14.81
CA LEU A 168 -25.88 3.09 -13.82
C LEU A 168 -24.47 3.08 -14.43
N TYR A 169 -23.56 3.80 -13.81
CA TYR A 169 -22.16 3.91 -14.24
C TYR A 169 -21.22 3.44 -13.13
N MET A 170 -20.04 2.98 -13.51
CA MET A 170 -18.97 2.61 -12.59
C MET A 170 -17.76 3.53 -12.77
N CYS A 171 -17.10 3.85 -11.67
CA CYS A 171 -15.81 4.55 -11.66
C CYS A 171 -14.95 4.04 -10.50
N GLY A 172 -13.71 4.53 -10.42
CA GLY A 172 -12.78 4.12 -9.36
C GLY A 172 -11.80 3.05 -9.82
N SER A 173 -11.06 2.48 -8.86
CA SER A 173 -9.93 1.58 -9.12
C SER A 173 -10.32 0.29 -9.86
N ALA A 174 -11.58 -0.14 -9.74
CA ALA A 174 -12.09 -1.32 -10.42
C ALA A 174 -12.35 -1.11 -11.92
N THR A 175 -12.26 0.12 -12.43
CA THR A 175 -12.53 0.44 -13.85
C THR A 175 -11.27 0.90 -14.56
N HIS A 176 -11.33 0.93 -15.90
CA HIS A 176 -10.23 1.47 -16.71
C HIS A 176 -9.90 2.94 -16.32
N PRO A 177 -8.64 3.37 -16.23
CA PRO A 177 -7.39 2.58 -16.44
C PRO A 177 -6.90 1.84 -15.20
N GLY A 178 -7.65 1.77 -14.15
CA GLY A 178 -7.28 1.11 -12.90
C GLY A 178 -6.99 2.10 -11.76
N GLY A 179 -6.46 1.57 -10.66
CA GLY A 179 -6.12 2.35 -9.48
C GLY A 179 -4.95 3.32 -9.66
N GLY A 180 -4.82 4.24 -8.72
CA GLY A 180 -3.81 5.29 -8.66
C GLY A 180 -4.41 6.59 -8.14
N ILE A 181 -3.56 7.59 -7.85
CA ILE A 181 -4.00 8.90 -7.30
C ILE A 181 -4.28 9.92 -8.42
N MET A 182 -4.49 9.46 -9.63
CA MET A 182 -4.65 10.30 -10.82
C MET A 182 -6.08 10.80 -11.10
N GLY A 183 -7.10 10.21 -10.44
CA GLY A 183 -8.51 10.54 -10.68
C GLY A 183 -9.05 10.20 -12.08
N ALA A 184 -8.28 9.52 -12.93
CA ALA A 184 -8.64 9.25 -14.32
C ALA A 184 -9.95 8.46 -14.49
N PRO A 185 -10.22 7.38 -13.74
CA PRO A 185 -11.48 6.66 -13.83
C PRO A 185 -12.69 7.54 -13.56
N GLY A 186 -12.63 8.38 -12.51
CA GLY A 186 -13.71 9.31 -12.16
C GLY A 186 -13.95 10.35 -13.24
N ARG A 187 -12.88 10.99 -13.74
CA ARG A 187 -12.99 11.97 -14.84
C ARG A 187 -13.58 11.35 -16.09
N ASN A 188 -13.10 10.19 -16.48
CA ASN A 188 -13.57 9.53 -17.71
C ASN A 188 -15.03 9.09 -17.58
N ALA A 189 -15.45 8.58 -16.41
CA ALA A 189 -16.84 8.24 -16.14
C ALA A 189 -17.74 9.48 -16.21
N ALA A 190 -17.33 10.59 -15.62
CA ALA A 190 -18.09 11.85 -15.68
C ALA A 190 -18.28 12.33 -17.12
N MET A 191 -17.22 12.33 -17.92
CA MET A 191 -17.29 12.68 -19.35
C MET A 191 -18.25 11.77 -20.12
N LYS A 192 -18.28 10.48 -19.74
CA LYS A 192 -19.19 9.52 -20.37
C LYS A 192 -20.65 9.77 -20.00
N ILE A 193 -20.92 10.06 -18.73
CA ILE A 193 -22.26 10.40 -18.25
C ILE A 193 -22.78 11.64 -18.97
N LEU A 194 -21.98 12.71 -19.04
CA LEU A 194 -22.36 13.95 -19.75
C LEU A 194 -22.70 13.67 -21.23
N ALA A 195 -21.82 12.94 -21.93
CA ALA A 195 -22.07 12.61 -23.34
C ALA A 195 -23.32 11.74 -23.58
N ASP A 196 -23.79 11.01 -22.57
CA ASP A 196 -25.01 10.21 -22.64
C ASP A 196 -26.26 11.00 -22.23
N THR A 197 -26.10 12.06 -21.44
CA THR A 197 -27.19 12.94 -21.01
C THR A 197 -27.56 13.97 -22.10
N ASP A 198 -26.60 14.37 -22.92
CA ASP A 198 -26.78 15.33 -24.02
C ASP A 198 -27.40 14.69 -25.28
N ARG A 199 -27.79 13.42 -25.22
CA ARG A 199 -28.47 12.68 -26.30
C ARG A 199 -29.95 12.45 -25.99
#